data_884341358ae1a59f2f6b9927bb69e4ce
#
_entry.id   884341358ae1a59f2f6b9927bb69e4ce
#
_cell.length_a   1.000
_cell.length_b   1.000
_cell.length_c   1.000
_cell.angle_alpha   90.00
_cell.angle_beta   90.00
_cell.angle_gamma   90.00
#
_symmetry.space_group_name_H-M   'P 1'
#
loop_
_entity.id
_entity.type
_entity.pdbx_description
1 polymer ?
#
loop_
_entity_poly.entity_id
_entity_poly.type
_entity_poly.pdbx_seq_one_letter_code
_entity_poly.pdbx_strand_id
1 'polypeptide(L)'
;MFFGKVKTELSLGGILSSSIEIYKNKNKIKISKGTIINKNLLDLLLLNKVEHIKCAKLDDDEIDENLSVHEISKKIIASKKSNIIIQDPKNGRCNLVSSVDGILTFQPNQLFSINSVTNDIGIACLKAFSKVKKNQIVASIKAIPFGIKKNNLQNIINVCQECFKILPFQKKNIHLIQTTNQNTRTKILEKTLEVTKDRLSSCGINKITEKKCSHEIKSICEQLKKSVNEDADIILIFGTSAISDINDIIPQSILEINGTILRLGMPVEPGNLILLAEIKNSKKPPNKAAKRF
;
A
#
# COMPACT_ATOMS: atom_id res chain seq x y z
N MET A 1 13.86 -15.98 27.48
CA MET A 1 12.68 -16.84 27.17
C MET A 1 13.09 -18.30 27.15
N PHE A 2 12.40 -19.14 27.90
CA PHE A 2 12.47 -20.60 27.72
C PHE A 2 11.56 -21.01 26.58
N PHE A 3 12.01 -21.94 25.74
CA PHE A 3 11.20 -22.54 24.69
C PHE A 3 11.51 -24.04 24.59
N GLY A 4 10.58 -24.89 24.96
CA GLY A 4 10.87 -26.31 25.02
C GLY A 4 9.69 -27.19 25.49
N LYS A 5 9.97 -28.48 25.61
CA LYS A 5 9.07 -29.49 26.18
C LYS A 5 9.23 -29.49 27.70
N VAL A 6 8.13 -29.34 28.42
CA VAL A 6 8.07 -29.39 29.88
C VAL A 6 7.02 -30.39 30.31
N LYS A 7 7.09 -30.90 31.57
CA LYS A 7 6.00 -31.63 32.17
C LYS A 7 4.78 -30.71 32.28
N THR A 8 3.59 -31.23 31.99
CA THR A 8 2.36 -30.42 31.98
C THR A 8 2.13 -29.69 33.30
N GLU A 9 2.44 -30.30 34.43
CA GLU A 9 2.34 -29.72 35.79
C GLU A 9 3.17 -28.41 35.90
N LEU A 10 4.29 -28.31 35.19
CA LEU A 10 5.19 -27.17 35.23
C LEU A 10 4.89 -26.12 34.13
N SER A 11 3.79 -26.31 33.35
CA SER A 11 3.50 -25.46 32.19
C SER A 11 2.66 -24.21 32.49
N LEU A 12 2.21 -24.02 33.73
CA LEU A 12 1.40 -22.87 34.14
C LEU A 12 2.09 -21.55 33.73
N GLY A 13 1.32 -20.63 33.12
CA GLY A 13 1.81 -19.36 32.61
C GLY A 13 2.55 -19.47 31.26
N GLY A 14 2.82 -20.68 30.78
CA GLY A 14 3.45 -20.88 29.48
C GLY A 14 2.50 -20.63 28.33
N ILE A 15 3.05 -20.26 27.18
CA ILE A 15 2.33 -20.02 25.91
C ILE A 15 2.46 -21.26 25.02
N LEU A 16 1.34 -21.83 24.58
CA LEU A 16 1.33 -23.00 23.72
C LEU A 16 2.08 -22.73 22.39
N SER A 17 3.11 -23.54 22.11
CA SER A 17 3.89 -23.40 20.87
C SER A 17 3.21 -23.98 19.64
N SER A 18 2.22 -24.85 19.82
CA SER A 18 1.43 -25.47 18.76
C SER A 18 0.01 -25.73 19.23
N SER A 19 -0.92 -25.81 18.30
CA SER A 19 -2.30 -26.21 18.65
C SER A 19 -2.33 -27.68 19.10
N ILE A 20 -3.15 -27.97 20.10
CA ILE A 20 -3.39 -29.34 20.61
C ILE A 20 -4.88 -29.65 20.62
N GLU A 21 -5.21 -30.91 20.48
CA GLU A 21 -6.58 -31.42 20.57
C GLU A 21 -6.76 -32.21 21.85
N ILE A 22 -7.79 -31.92 22.62
CA ILE A 22 -8.11 -32.55 23.89
C ILE A 22 -9.62 -32.74 23.99
N TYR A 23 -10.08 -33.50 24.98
CA TYR A 23 -11.50 -33.71 25.23
C TYR A 23 -11.98 -32.84 26.40
N LYS A 24 -13.15 -32.21 26.23
CA LYS A 24 -13.90 -31.53 27.28
C LYS A 24 -15.35 -32.02 27.23
N ASN A 25 -15.84 -32.62 28.31
CA ASN A 25 -17.19 -33.19 28.38
C ASN A 25 -17.51 -34.12 27.19
N LYS A 26 -16.61 -35.06 26.89
CA LYS A 26 -16.67 -35.98 25.74
C LYS A 26 -16.58 -35.34 24.35
N ASN A 27 -16.56 -34.04 24.25
CA ASN A 27 -16.39 -33.34 22.99
C ASN A 27 -14.90 -33.03 22.72
N LYS A 28 -14.44 -33.29 21.49
CA LYS A 28 -13.11 -32.95 21.05
C LYS A 28 -13.03 -31.45 20.85
N ILE A 29 -12.08 -30.79 21.50
CA ILE A 29 -11.82 -29.37 21.36
C ILE A 29 -10.38 -29.13 20.94
N LYS A 30 -10.16 -28.07 20.17
CA LYS A 30 -8.83 -27.64 19.75
C LYS A 30 -8.42 -26.39 20.52
N ILE A 31 -7.30 -26.48 21.24
CA ILE A 31 -6.66 -25.35 21.87
C ILE A 31 -5.62 -24.80 20.89
N SER A 32 -5.71 -23.53 20.58
CA SER A 32 -4.87 -22.92 19.56
C SER A 32 -3.46 -22.63 20.06
N LYS A 33 -2.48 -22.65 19.14
CA LYS A 33 -1.16 -22.03 19.35
C LYS A 33 -1.31 -20.60 19.90
N GLY A 34 -0.42 -20.19 20.78
CA GLY A 34 -0.43 -18.86 21.39
C GLY A 34 -1.36 -18.73 22.61
N THR A 35 -2.11 -19.78 22.97
CA THR A 35 -2.94 -19.78 24.17
C THR A 35 -2.05 -19.83 25.42
N ILE A 36 -2.28 -18.93 26.38
CA ILE A 36 -1.62 -18.96 27.69
C ILE A 36 -2.24 -20.06 28.53
N ILE A 37 -1.42 -20.91 29.13
CA ILE A 37 -1.83 -22.00 29.98
C ILE A 37 -2.18 -21.44 31.37
N ASN A 38 -3.46 -21.14 31.56
CA ASN A 38 -3.99 -20.78 32.87
C ASN A 38 -4.35 -22.05 33.69
N LYS A 39 -4.75 -21.87 34.95
CA LYS A 39 -5.08 -22.99 35.84
C LYS A 39 -6.16 -23.93 35.27
N ASN A 40 -7.24 -23.36 34.69
CA ASN A 40 -8.32 -24.17 34.12
C ASN A 40 -7.85 -25.02 32.92
N LEU A 41 -7.00 -24.47 32.06
CA LEU A 41 -6.42 -25.23 30.97
C LEU A 41 -5.41 -26.25 31.43
N LEU A 42 -4.60 -25.93 32.46
CA LEU A 42 -3.69 -26.88 33.07
C LEU A 42 -4.44 -28.11 33.61
N ASP A 43 -5.50 -27.91 34.41
CA ASP A 43 -6.31 -28.97 34.97
C ASP A 43 -6.95 -29.82 33.85
N LEU A 44 -7.43 -29.18 32.79
CA LEU A 44 -8.00 -29.88 31.64
C LEU A 44 -6.96 -30.72 30.89
N LEU A 45 -5.71 -30.21 30.75
CA LEU A 45 -4.60 -30.96 30.15
C LEU A 45 -4.25 -32.21 30.98
N LEU A 46 -4.20 -32.08 32.30
CA LEU A 46 -3.92 -33.17 33.23
C LEU A 46 -5.02 -34.21 33.19
N LEU A 47 -6.31 -33.80 33.16
CA LEU A 47 -7.46 -34.72 33.02
C LEU A 47 -7.41 -35.51 31.69
N ASN A 48 -6.85 -34.93 30.64
CA ASN A 48 -6.61 -35.57 29.33
C ASN A 48 -5.32 -36.40 29.31
N LYS A 49 -4.65 -36.58 30.42
CA LYS A 49 -3.39 -37.34 30.56
C LYS A 49 -2.26 -36.84 29.61
N VAL A 50 -2.26 -35.55 29.35
CA VAL A 50 -1.17 -34.91 28.60
C VAL A 50 0.04 -34.80 29.52
N GLU A 51 1.03 -35.67 29.38
CA GLU A 51 2.18 -35.74 30.29
C GLU A 51 3.15 -34.58 30.04
N HIS A 52 3.33 -34.19 28.78
CA HIS A 52 4.27 -33.15 28.39
C HIS A 52 3.67 -32.20 27.37
N ILE A 53 4.08 -30.95 27.44
CA ILE A 53 3.64 -29.91 26.52
C ILE A 53 4.84 -29.07 26.06
N LYS A 54 4.81 -28.64 24.79
CA LYS A 54 5.81 -27.69 24.27
C LYS A 54 5.27 -26.28 24.40
N CYS A 55 5.93 -25.45 25.19
CA CYS A 55 5.51 -24.07 25.44
C CYS A 55 6.71 -23.11 25.49
N ALA A 56 6.40 -21.83 25.37
CA ALA A 56 7.31 -20.73 25.68
C ALA A 56 6.97 -20.16 27.06
N LYS A 57 7.98 -19.79 27.83
CA LYS A 57 7.85 -19.00 29.07
C LYS A 57 8.71 -17.76 28.94
N LEU A 58 8.08 -16.61 29.08
CA LEU A 58 8.78 -15.32 28.98
C LEU A 58 9.58 -15.06 30.26
N ASP A 59 10.74 -14.44 30.11
CA ASP A 59 11.52 -13.89 31.21
C ASP A 59 10.95 -12.51 31.61
N ASP A 60 11.30 -12.00 32.78
CA ASP A 60 10.77 -10.72 33.30
C ASP A 60 11.16 -9.49 32.46
N ASP A 61 12.21 -9.60 31.68
CA ASP A 61 12.71 -8.55 30.78
C ASP A 61 12.12 -8.66 29.35
N GLU A 62 11.18 -9.58 29.13
CA GLU A 62 10.55 -9.81 27.85
C GLU A 62 9.09 -9.34 27.80
N ILE A 63 8.67 -8.94 26.60
CA ILE A 63 7.30 -8.50 26.26
C ILE A 63 6.70 -9.50 25.30
N ASP A 64 5.45 -9.84 25.51
CA ASP A 64 4.64 -10.75 24.65
C ASP A 64 4.66 -10.32 23.19
N GLU A 65 4.64 -11.33 22.30
CA GLU A 65 4.69 -11.13 20.83
C GLU A 65 3.58 -10.21 20.30
N ASN A 66 2.34 -10.31 20.84
CA ASN A 66 1.22 -9.49 20.37
C ASN A 66 1.35 -8.04 20.84
N LEU A 67 1.73 -7.82 22.10
CA LEU A 67 1.98 -6.48 22.62
C LEU A 67 3.12 -5.80 21.86
N SER A 68 4.20 -6.53 21.60
CA SER A 68 5.37 -6.01 20.89
C SER A 68 5.03 -5.54 19.48
N VAL A 69 4.33 -6.37 18.66
CA VAL A 69 3.94 -5.97 17.30
C VAL A 69 2.90 -4.86 17.29
N HIS A 70 2.06 -4.77 18.34
CA HIS A 70 1.08 -3.69 18.44
C HIS A 70 1.75 -2.34 18.70
N GLU A 71 2.72 -2.28 19.64
CA GLU A 71 3.46 -1.05 19.93
C GLU A 71 4.28 -0.57 18.72
N ILE A 72 4.93 -1.49 18.01
CA ILE A 72 5.62 -1.16 16.75
C ILE A 72 4.64 -0.62 15.71
N SER A 73 3.48 -1.27 15.55
CA SER A 73 2.44 -0.83 14.59
C SER A 73 1.95 0.58 14.86
N LYS A 74 1.69 0.90 16.14
CA LYS A 74 1.32 2.27 16.56
C LYS A 74 2.38 3.29 16.19
N LYS A 75 3.66 2.95 16.40
CA LYS A 75 4.77 3.87 16.16
C LYS A 75 4.99 4.11 14.67
N ILE A 76 4.87 3.07 13.84
CA ILE A 76 4.99 3.15 12.38
C ILE A 76 3.84 3.97 11.77
N ILE A 77 2.65 3.97 12.41
CA ILE A 77 1.44 4.67 11.96
C ILE A 77 1.07 5.80 12.93
N ALA A 78 2.04 6.61 13.34
CA ALA A 78 1.81 7.67 14.34
C ALA A 78 0.79 8.74 13.91
N SER A 79 0.56 8.95 12.62
CA SER A 79 -0.38 9.95 12.10
C SER A 79 -1.78 9.39 11.85
N LYS A 80 -2.80 10.05 12.41
CA LYS A 80 -4.21 9.80 12.07
C LYS A 80 -4.53 10.03 10.59
N LYS A 81 -3.67 10.75 9.85
CA LYS A 81 -3.81 11.04 8.41
C LYS A 81 -3.14 9.97 7.52
N SER A 82 -2.66 8.88 8.09
CA SER A 82 -2.04 7.78 7.33
C SER A 82 -3.03 7.02 6.44
N ASN A 83 -4.34 7.06 6.75
CA ASN A 83 -5.39 6.26 6.12
C ASN A 83 -5.15 4.75 6.27
N ILE A 84 -4.55 4.33 7.39
CA ILE A 84 -4.25 2.94 7.72
C ILE A 84 -4.91 2.58 9.05
N ILE A 85 -5.49 1.39 9.11
CA ILE A 85 -6.08 0.77 10.30
C ILE A 85 -5.12 -0.31 10.77
N ILE A 86 -4.81 -0.31 12.05
CA ILE A 86 -4.05 -1.37 12.72
C ILE A 86 -5.07 -2.43 13.15
N GLN A 87 -4.92 -3.66 12.67
CA GLN A 87 -5.73 -4.78 13.13
C GLN A 87 -5.22 -5.30 14.48
N ASP A 88 -6.11 -5.92 15.24
CA ASP A 88 -5.74 -6.55 16.51
C ASP A 88 -4.69 -7.64 16.27
N PRO A 89 -3.60 -7.63 17.04
CA PRO A 89 -2.55 -8.62 16.91
C PRO A 89 -3.05 -10.04 17.25
N LYS A 90 -2.56 -11.03 16.51
CA LYS A 90 -2.82 -12.43 16.77
C LYS A 90 -1.61 -13.30 16.43
N ASN A 91 -1.19 -14.14 17.39
CA ASN A 91 -0.04 -15.03 17.23
C ASN A 91 1.22 -14.28 16.75
N GLY A 92 1.52 -13.15 17.37
CA GLY A 92 2.66 -12.30 17.05
C GLY A 92 2.59 -11.61 15.69
N ARG A 93 1.43 -11.52 15.04
CA ARG A 93 1.22 -10.81 13.79
C ARG A 93 0.23 -9.68 13.97
N CYS A 94 0.59 -8.51 13.46
CA CYS A 94 -0.28 -7.35 13.32
C CYS A 94 -0.33 -6.91 11.86
N ASN A 95 -1.52 -6.81 11.29
CA ASN A 95 -1.70 -6.34 9.92
C ASN A 95 -2.06 -4.87 9.89
N LEU A 96 -1.51 -4.16 8.93
CA LEU A 96 -1.84 -2.80 8.58
C LEU A 96 -2.75 -2.83 7.35
N VAL A 97 -3.91 -2.22 7.45
CA VAL A 97 -4.98 -2.32 6.44
C VAL A 97 -5.34 -0.93 5.93
N SER A 98 -5.52 -0.78 4.63
CA SER A 98 -5.97 0.49 4.05
C SER A 98 -7.40 0.82 4.47
N SER A 99 -7.66 2.04 4.94
CA SER A 99 -9.02 2.54 5.24
C SER A 99 -9.73 3.11 4.02
N VAL A 100 -9.01 3.34 2.92
CA VAL A 100 -9.50 3.98 1.68
C VAL A 100 -8.89 3.34 0.44
N ASP A 101 -9.50 3.58 -0.71
CA ASP A 101 -8.86 3.30 -1.99
C ASP A 101 -7.79 4.36 -2.29
N GLY A 102 -6.61 3.95 -2.73
CA GLY A 102 -5.52 4.90 -2.96
C GLY A 102 -4.20 4.26 -3.38
N ILE A 103 -3.12 4.97 -3.11
CA ILE A 103 -1.74 4.56 -3.42
C ILE A 103 -0.96 4.43 -2.11
N LEU A 104 -0.34 3.28 -1.89
CA LEU A 104 0.58 3.06 -0.78
C LEU A 104 1.89 3.81 -1.00
N THR A 105 2.29 4.60 -0.02
CA THR A 105 3.58 5.31 -0.04
C THR A 105 4.36 5.01 1.25
N PHE A 106 5.66 4.82 1.09
CA PHE A 106 6.63 4.70 2.18
C PHE A 106 8.05 4.87 1.64
N GLN A 107 9.02 5.08 2.55
CA GLN A 107 10.44 5.17 2.21
C GLN A 107 11.10 3.80 2.38
N PRO A 108 11.56 3.13 1.29
CA PRO A 108 12.15 1.79 1.39
C PRO A 108 13.35 1.70 2.34
N ASN A 109 14.21 2.72 2.35
CA ASN A 109 15.38 2.76 3.24
C ASN A 109 14.99 2.77 4.72
N GLN A 110 13.91 3.46 5.08
CA GLN A 110 13.40 3.48 6.44
C GLN A 110 12.90 2.09 6.87
N LEU A 111 12.16 1.40 5.99
CA LEU A 111 11.70 0.03 6.25
C LEU A 111 12.88 -0.93 6.38
N PHE A 112 13.89 -0.79 5.52
CA PHE A 112 15.12 -1.57 5.62
C PHE A 112 15.82 -1.35 6.97
N SER A 113 15.97 -0.09 7.40
CA SER A 113 16.58 0.25 8.70
C SER A 113 15.84 -0.41 9.86
N ILE A 114 14.48 -0.39 9.86
CA ILE A 114 13.70 -1.04 10.93
C ILE A 114 13.92 -2.56 10.93
N ASN A 115 13.88 -3.22 9.79
CA ASN A 115 14.11 -4.66 9.66
C ASN A 115 15.55 -5.09 10.00
N SER A 116 16.51 -4.15 10.02
CA SER A 116 17.92 -4.43 10.31
C SER A 116 18.29 -4.27 11.79
N VAL A 117 17.37 -3.78 12.65
CA VAL A 117 17.66 -3.54 14.07
C VAL A 117 17.87 -4.86 14.83
N THR A 118 17.04 -5.86 14.54
CA THR A 118 17.05 -7.17 15.19
C THR A 118 16.37 -8.22 14.31
N ASN A 119 16.68 -9.48 14.54
CA ASN A 119 16.01 -10.61 13.92
C ASN A 119 14.67 -10.99 14.59
N ASP A 120 14.30 -10.31 15.68
CA ASP A 120 13.07 -10.63 16.44
C ASP A 120 11.81 -10.19 15.74
N ILE A 121 11.90 -9.19 14.82
CA ILE A 121 10.77 -8.61 14.08
C ILE A 121 11.03 -8.63 12.58
N GLY A 122 10.00 -8.96 11.82
CA GLY A 122 9.97 -8.80 10.38
C GLY A 122 8.76 -7.97 9.94
N ILE A 123 8.99 -6.96 9.10
CA ILE A 123 7.95 -6.15 8.46
C ILE A 123 7.97 -6.44 6.97
N ALA A 124 6.87 -6.98 6.46
CA ALA A 124 6.65 -7.21 5.03
C ALA A 124 5.51 -6.31 4.53
N CYS A 125 5.62 -5.79 3.32
CA CYS A 125 4.62 -4.91 2.74
C CYS A 125 4.50 -5.06 1.23
N LEU A 126 3.44 -4.48 0.65
CA LEU A 126 3.33 -4.27 -0.79
C LEU A 126 4.41 -3.31 -1.27
N LYS A 127 4.71 -3.31 -2.57
CA LYS A 127 5.65 -2.35 -3.16
C LYS A 127 5.17 -0.91 -2.97
N ALA A 128 6.11 0.02 -2.80
CA ALA A 128 5.78 1.45 -2.84
C ALA A 128 5.07 1.80 -4.14
N PHE A 129 4.13 2.74 -4.06
CA PHE A 129 3.25 3.16 -5.15
C PHE A 129 2.27 2.10 -5.66
N SER A 130 2.10 0.99 -4.94
CA SER A 130 1.02 0.03 -5.26
C SER A 130 -0.34 0.67 -5.08
N LYS A 131 -1.23 0.43 -6.06
CA LYS A 131 -2.65 0.73 -5.93
C LYS A 131 -3.27 -0.23 -4.93
N VAL A 132 -4.02 0.30 -3.97
CA VAL A 132 -4.66 -0.48 -2.92
C VAL A 132 -6.14 -0.15 -2.81
N LYS A 133 -6.92 -1.14 -2.40
CA LYS A 133 -8.35 -0.99 -2.10
C LYS A 133 -8.57 -0.85 -0.60
N LYS A 134 -9.68 -0.23 -0.23
CA LYS A 134 -10.17 -0.24 1.15
C LYS A 134 -10.23 -1.68 1.68
N ASN A 135 -9.83 -1.87 2.93
CA ASN A 135 -9.73 -3.16 3.62
C ASN A 135 -8.63 -4.11 3.09
N GLN A 136 -7.78 -3.69 2.17
CA GLN A 136 -6.64 -4.48 1.72
C GLN A 136 -5.50 -4.39 2.74
N ILE A 137 -4.88 -5.53 3.06
CA ILE A 137 -3.65 -5.57 3.86
C ILE A 137 -2.52 -4.97 3.03
N VAL A 138 -1.84 -3.97 3.58
CA VAL A 138 -0.74 -3.25 2.92
C VAL A 138 0.62 -3.59 3.51
N ALA A 139 0.65 -3.96 4.80
CA ALA A 139 1.83 -4.45 5.48
C ALA A 139 1.44 -5.41 6.61
N SER A 140 2.37 -6.26 7.01
CA SER A 140 2.26 -7.14 8.17
C SER A 140 3.52 -7.07 9.00
N ILE A 141 3.37 -6.89 10.30
CA ILE A 141 4.45 -6.92 11.28
C ILE A 141 4.37 -8.26 11.98
N LYS A 142 5.48 -8.98 12.07
CA LYS A 142 5.54 -10.30 12.68
C LYS A 142 6.69 -10.37 13.69
N ALA A 143 6.34 -10.73 14.94
CA ALA A 143 7.31 -11.19 15.91
C ALA A 143 7.75 -12.63 15.59
N ILE A 144 9.04 -12.89 15.60
CA ILE A 144 9.58 -14.23 15.35
C ILE A 144 9.52 -15.07 16.62
N PRO A 145 10.04 -14.63 17.80
CA PRO A 145 9.87 -15.32 19.06
C PRO A 145 8.52 -14.99 19.72
N PHE A 146 8.13 -15.78 20.74
CA PHE A 146 6.94 -15.52 21.54
C PHE A 146 7.09 -14.34 22.50
N GLY A 147 8.31 -13.92 22.79
CA GLY A 147 8.63 -12.76 23.59
C GLY A 147 9.83 -12.02 23.05
N ILE A 148 9.83 -10.71 23.17
CA ILE A 148 10.90 -9.82 22.71
C ILE A 148 11.46 -9.07 23.90
N LYS A 149 12.79 -9.04 24.04
CA LYS A 149 13.45 -8.28 25.10
C LYS A 149 13.09 -6.80 25.03
N LYS A 150 12.79 -6.20 26.18
CA LYS A 150 12.42 -4.79 26.31
C LYS A 150 13.40 -3.86 25.61
N ASN A 151 14.71 -4.13 25.74
CA ASN A 151 15.75 -3.34 25.07
C ASN A 151 15.67 -3.43 23.53
N ASN A 152 15.44 -4.65 22.99
CA ASN A 152 15.31 -4.84 21.55
C ASN A 152 14.07 -4.11 21.02
N LEU A 153 12.94 -4.23 21.71
CA LEU A 153 11.72 -3.52 21.37
C LEU A 153 11.94 -1.99 21.40
N GLN A 154 12.61 -1.47 22.41
CA GLN A 154 12.92 -0.05 22.51
C GLN A 154 13.83 0.43 21.38
N ASN A 155 14.83 -0.36 21.00
CA ASN A 155 15.70 -0.06 19.86
C ASN A 155 14.91 0.02 18.55
N ILE A 156 13.96 -0.91 18.31
CA ILE A 156 13.07 -0.86 17.16
C ILE A 156 12.20 0.41 17.19
N ILE A 157 11.57 0.71 18.32
CA ILE A 157 10.71 1.88 18.51
C ILE A 157 11.46 3.18 18.24
N ASN A 158 12.73 3.26 18.63
CA ASN A 158 13.56 4.45 18.45
C ASN A 158 13.86 4.75 16.97
N VAL A 159 13.98 3.72 16.12
CA VAL A 159 14.16 3.91 14.66
C VAL A 159 12.83 3.98 13.91
N CYS A 160 11.72 3.59 14.54
CA CYS A 160 10.40 3.73 13.94
C CYS A 160 9.99 5.19 13.88
N GLN A 161 9.69 5.64 12.67
CA GLN A 161 9.02 6.91 12.39
C GLN A 161 7.76 6.62 11.58
N GLU A 162 6.91 7.63 11.35
CA GLU A 162 5.79 7.48 10.42
C GLU A 162 6.30 6.97 9.06
N CYS A 163 6.06 5.68 8.78
CA CYS A 163 6.61 5.00 7.62
C CYS A 163 5.57 4.88 6.50
N PHE A 164 4.38 4.38 6.81
CA PHE A 164 3.36 4.05 5.82
C PHE A 164 2.25 5.07 5.75
N LYS A 165 1.83 5.39 4.51
CA LYS A 165 0.70 6.26 4.25
C LYS A 165 -0.04 5.82 2.98
N ILE A 166 -1.37 5.89 3.02
CA ILE A 166 -2.20 5.75 1.82
C ILE A 166 -2.60 7.15 1.35
N LEU A 167 -2.24 7.48 0.12
CA LEU A 167 -2.73 8.67 -0.56
C LEU A 167 -4.05 8.32 -1.23
N PRO A 168 -5.20 8.85 -0.77
CA PRO A 168 -6.49 8.52 -1.34
C PRO A 168 -6.61 9.04 -2.76
N PHE A 169 -7.31 8.31 -3.62
CA PHE A 169 -7.67 8.82 -4.93
C PHE A 169 -8.56 10.05 -4.81
N GLN A 170 -8.30 11.03 -5.65
CA GLN A 170 -9.06 12.28 -5.70
C GLN A 170 -9.98 12.28 -6.92
N LYS A 171 -11.19 12.81 -6.75
CA LYS A 171 -12.05 13.11 -7.90
C LYS A 171 -11.40 14.19 -8.74
N LYS A 172 -11.18 13.92 -10.03
CA LYS A 172 -10.54 14.81 -10.99
C LYS A 172 -11.38 14.94 -12.24
N ASN A 173 -11.41 16.14 -12.83
CA ASN A 173 -11.99 16.37 -14.14
C ASN A 173 -10.98 15.97 -15.22
N ILE A 174 -11.26 14.88 -15.92
CA ILE A 174 -10.35 14.29 -16.92
C ILE A 174 -10.86 14.59 -18.31
N HIS A 175 -10.01 15.19 -19.14
CA HIS A 175 -10.26 15.33 -20.57
C HIS A 175 -9.36 14.36 -21.35
N LEU A 176 -9.94 13.64 -22.28
CA LEU A 176 -9.25 12.75 -23.21
C LEU A 176 -9.28 13.38 -24.61
N ILE A 177 -8.13 13.80 -25.12
CA ILE A 177 -7.97 14.28 -26.48
C ILE A 177 -7.42 13.13 -27.32
N GLN A 178 -8.16 12.71 -28.33
CA GLN A 178 -7.70 11.74 -29.30
C GLN A 178 -7.45 12.44 -30.64
N THR A 179 -6.20 12.39 -31.13
CA THR A 179 -5.88 12.97 -32.41
C THR A 179 -6.17 11.96 -33.54
N THR A 180 -6.55 12.47 -34.69
CA THR A 180 -6.94 11.68 -35.86
C THR A 180 -6.22 12.15 -37.11
N ASN A 181 -6.04 11.21 -38.05
CA ASN A 181 -5.63 11.46 -39.44
C ASN A 181 -6.57 10.67 -40.39
N GLN A 182 -6.32 10.77 -41.67
CA GLN A 182 -7.17 10.11 -42.70
C GLN A 182 -7.25 8.57 -42.53
N ASN A 183 -6.24 7.95 -41.88
CA ASN A 183 -6.16 6.50 -41.69
C ASN A 183 -6.66 6.04 -40.32
N THR A 184 -7.09 6.96 -39.46
CA THR A 184 -7.53 6.61 -38.09
C THR A 184 -8.90 5.90 -38.12
N ARG A 185 -8.92 4.65 -37.68
CA ARG A 185 -10.13 3.85 -37.58
C ARG A 185 -10.94 4.21 -36.35
N THR A 186 -12.24 4.48 -36.50
CA THR A 186 -13.16 4.80 -35.38
C THR A 186 -13.11 3.76 -34.26
N LYS A 187 -13.04 2.48 -34.60
CA LYS A 187 -12.93 1.38 -33.60
C LYS A 187 -11.73 1.51 -32.66
N ILE A 188 -10.61 2.10 -33.13
CA ILE A 188 -9.42 2.33 -32.27
C ILE A 188 -9.73 3.42 -31.25
N LEU A 189 -10.40 4.49 -31.67
CA LEU A 189 -10.78 5.59 -30.77
C LEU A 189 -11.77 5.12 -29.69
N GLU A 190 -12.78 4.34 -30.07
CA GLU A 190 -13.76 3.76 -29.16
C GLU A 190 -13.07 2.86 -28.11
N LYS A 191 -12.20 1.95 -28.57
CA LYS A 191 -11.44 1.07 -27.68
C LYS A 191 -10.51 1.84 -26.74
N THR A 192 -9.86 2.90 -27.23
CA THR A 192 -9.01 3.76 -26.41
C THR A 192 -9.82 4.43 -25.31
N LEU A 193 -11.02 4.95 -25.63
CA LEU A 193 -11.92 5.55 -24.65
C LEU A 193 -12.38 4.52 -23.61
N GLU A 194 -12.81 3.33 -24.04
CA GLU A 194 -13.25 2.25 -23.16
C GLU A 194 -12.16 1.84 -22.17
N VAL A 195 -10.97 1.48 -22.67
CA VAL A 195 -9.83 1.08 -21.83
C VAL A 195 -9.41 2.20 -20.88
N THR A 196 -9.47 3.47 -21.31
CA THR A 196 -9.16 4.62 -20.46
C THR A 196 -10.20 4.77 -19.36
N LYS A 197 -11.49 4.61 -19.65
CA LYS A 197 -12.57 4.61 -18.66
C LYS A 197 -12.36 3.51 -17.62
N ASP A 198 -12.06 2.29 -18.03
CA ASP A 198 -11.83 1.16 -17.12
C ASP A 198 -10.64 1.40 -16.17
N ARG A 199 -9.54 1.92 -16.72
CA ARG A 199 -8.36 2.25 -15.90
C ARG A 199 -8.67 3.33 -14.88
N LEU A 200 -9.37 4.39 -15.25
CA LEU A 200 -9.70 5.52 -14.39
C LEU A 200 -10.80 5.20 -13.38
N SER A 201 -11.77 4.34 -13.75
CA SER A 201 -12.82 3.89 -12.83
C SER A 201 -12.23 3.21 -11.60
N SER A 202 -11.15 2.45 -11.79
CA SER A 202 -10.40 1.81 -10.71
C SER A 202 -9.70 2.80 -9.76
N CYS A 203 -9.64 4.08 -10.12
CA CYS A 203 -9.18 5.19 -9.30
C CYS A 203 -10.34 6.09 -8.82
N GLY A 204 -11.58 5.63 -8.94
CA GLY A 204 -12.78 6.38 -8.54
C GLY A 204 -13.18 7.50 -9.49
N ILE A 205 -12.64 7.52 -10.72
CA ILE A 205 -12.96 8.51 -11.76
C ILE A 205 -13.87 7.86 -12.79
N ASN A 206 -15.14 8.25 -12.80
CA ASN A 206 -16.18 7.64 -13.64
C ASN A 206 -16.59 8.51 -14.84
N LYS A 207 -16.18 9.78 -14.88
CA LYS A 207 -16.52 10.72 -15.94
C LYS A 207 -15.28 11.22 -16.64
N ILE A 208 -15.27 11.05 -17.98
CA ILE A 208 -14.22 11.53 -18.87
C ILE A 208 -14.90 12.35 -19.98
N THR A 209 -14.38 13.52 -20.26
CA THR A 209 -14.80 14.33 -21.41
C THR A 209 -13.90 13.99 -22.60
N GLU A 210 -14.45 13.29 -23.60
CA GLU A 210 -13.74 12.97 -24.83
C GLU A 210 -13.77 14.15 -25.80
N LYS A 211 -12.64 14.39 -26.45
CA LYS A 211 -12.47 15.36 -27.57
C LYS A 211 -11.68 14.70 -28.68
N LYS A 212 -12.00 15.04 -29.93
CA LYS A 212 -11.30 14.56 -31.13
C LYS A 212 -10.84 15.75 -31.95
N CYS A 213 -9.65 15.67 -32.56
CA CYS A 213 -9.13 16.69 -33.43
C CYS A 213 -8.14 16.12 -34.45
N SER A 214 -7.81 16.88 -35.51
CA SER A 214 -6.73 16.48 -36.41
C SER A 214 -5.39 16.45 -35.71
N HIS A 215 -4.48 15.58 -36.18
CA HIS A 215 -3.12 15.46 -35.65
C HIS A 215 -2.23 16.60 -36.19
N GLU A 216 -2.58 17.83 -35.83
CA GLU A 216 -1.94 19.06 -36.25
C GLU A 216 -1.77 20.00 -35.05
N ILE A 217 -0.69 20.76 -35.00
CA ILE A 217 -0.36 21.66 -33.91
C ILE A 217 -1.54 22.58 -33.57
N LYS A 218 -2.10 23.29 -34.59
CA LYS A 218 -3.21 24.23 -34.40
C LYS A 218 -4.42 23.58 -33.75
N SER A 219 -4.86 22.41 -34.27
CA SER A 219 -6.05 21.70 -33.76
C SER A 219 -5.86 21.19 -32.35
N ILE A 220 -4.66 20.68 -32.02
CA ILE A 220 -4.33 20.23 -30.65
C ILE A 220 -4.30 21.41 -29.70
N CYS A 221 -3.67 22.54 -30.07
CA CYS A 221 -3.65 23.76 -29.28
C CYS A 221 -5.05 24.27 -28.93
N GLU A 222 -5.98 24.25 -29.89
CA GLU A 222 -7.38 24.64 -29.69
C GLU A 222 -8.06 23.74 -28.64
N GLN A 223 -7.88 22.40 -28.73
CA GLN A 223 -8.45 21.46 -27.77
C GLN A 223 -7.82 21.56 -26.39
N LEU A 224 -6.52 21.82 -26.31
CA LEU A 224 -5.83 22.06 -25.04
C LEU A 224 -6.35 23.33 -24.35
N LYS A 225 -6.40 24.47 -25.08
CA LYS A 225 -6.96 25.74 -24.57
C LYS A 225 -8.41 25.55 -24.09
N LYS A 226 -9.25 24.86 -24.89
CA LYS A 226 -10.63 24.55 -24.52
C LYS A 226 -10.70 23.68 -23.26
N SER A 227 -9.86 22.67 -23.12
CA SER A 227 -9.81 21.82 -21.94
C SER A 227 -9.39 22.57 -20.70
N VAL A 228 -8.41 23.47 -20.78
CA VAL A 228 -7.99 24.34 -19.68
C VAL A 228 -9.13 25.29 -19.26
N ASN A 229 -9.85 25.87 -20.22
CA ASN A 229 -10.97 26.77 -19.94
C ASN A 229 -12.17 26.06 -19.32
N GLU A 230 -12.35 24.76 -19.59
CA GLU A 230 -13.36 23.87 -19.03
C GLU A 230 -12.90 23.22 -17.71
N ASP A 231 -11.87 23.77 -17.08
CA ASP A 231 -11.35 23.36 -15.77
C ASP A 231 -10.89 21.90 -15.68
N ALA A 232 -10.34 21.34 -16.77
CA ALA A 232 -9.71 20.04 -16.71
C ALA A 232 -8.58 20.02 -15.65
N ASP A 233 -8.56 18.99 -14.81
CA ASP A 233 -7.47 18.76 -13.86
C ASP A 233 -6.33 17.98 -14.51
N ILE A 234 -6.69 17.05 -15.41
CA ILE A 234 -5.74 16.22 -16.17
C ILE A 234 -6.23 16.13 -17.60
N ILE A 235 -5.33 16.31 -18.54
CA ILE A 235 -5.57 16.14 -19.98
C ILE A 235 -4.73 14.95 -20.45
N LEU A 236 -5.39 13.90 -20.94
CA LEU A 236 -4.75 12.76 -21.57
C LEU A 236 -4.79 12.97 -23.08
N ILE A 237 -3.65 12.90 -23.77
CA ILE A 237 -3.55 13.04 -25.21
C ILE A 237 -3.10 11.70 -25.81
N PHE A 238 -3.90 11.15 -26.69
CA PHE A 238 -3.57 9.96 -27.46
C PHE A 238 -3.33 10.39 -28.91
N GLY A 239 -2.05 10.39 -29.32
CA GLY A 239 -1.61 10.70 -30.68
C GLY A 239 -1.87 9.55 -31.65
N THR A 240 -2.00 9.88 -32.95
CA THR A 240 -2.01 8.88 -34.02
C THR A 240 -0.66 8.22 -34.24
N SER A 241 0.41 8.84 -33.74
CA SER A 241 1.77 8.33 -33.72
C SER A 241 2.38 8.42 -32.31
N ALA A 242 3.40 7.61 -32.05
CA ALA A 242 4.21 7.72 -30.84
C ALA A 242 5.01 9.03 -30.86
N ILE A 243 5.25 9.59 -29.67
CA ILE A 243 6.11 10.78 -29.52
C ILE A 243 7.56 10.29 -29.56
N SER A 244 8.30 10.71 -30.58
CA SER A 244 9.69 10.29 -30.79
C SER A 244 10.70 11.37 -30.45
N ASP A 245 10.32 12.64 -30.52
CA ASP A 245 11.19 13.81 -30.33
C ASP A 245 10.44 14.98 -29.70
N ILE A 246 11.20 15.92 -29.12
CA ILE A 246 10.67 17.18 -28.57
C ILE A 246 10.04 18.07 -29.64
N ASN A 247 10.46 17.94 -30.90
CA ASN A 247 9.94 18.69 -32.03
C ASN A 247 8.71 18.02 -32.68
N ASP A 248 8.22 16.91 -32.11
CA ASP A 248 7.01 16.25 -32.58
C ASP A 248 5.76 17.10 -32.32
N ILE A 249 4.68 16.80 -33.01
CA ILE A 249 3.42 17.60 -33.04
C ILE A 249 2.86 17.83 -31.62
N ILE A 250 2.78 16.78 -30.79
CA ILE A 250 2.18 16.89 -29.45
C ILE A 250 3.06 17.74 -28.50
N PRO A 251 4.38 17.49 -28.35
CA PRO A 251 5.25 18.37 -27.58
C PRO A 251 5.19 19.83 -28.04
N GLN A 252 5.27 20.09 -29.35
CA GLN A 252 5.22 21.43 -29.89
C GLN A 252 3.87 22.11 -29.63
N SER A 253 2.76 21.40 -29.71
CA SER A 253 1.43 21.94 -29.35
C SER A 253 1.34 22.38 -27.89
N ILE A 254 2.00 21.65 -26.99
CA ILE A 254 2.05 22.00 -25.56
C ILE A 254 2.91 23.26 -25.34
N LEU A 255 4.07 23.36 -26.00
CA LEU A 255 4.97 24.52 -25.92
C LEU A 255 4.32 25.78 -26.50
N GLU A 256 3.59 25.66 -27.62
CA GLU A 256 2.89 26.76 -28.30
C GLU A 256 1.83 27.44 -27.42
N ILE A 257 1.26 26.73 -26.47
CA ILE A 257 0.30 27.28 -25.48
C ILE A 257 0.98 27.66 -24.16
N ASN A 258 2.29 27.85 -24.13
CA ASN A 258 3.11 28.13 -22.95
C ASN A 258 3.04 27.00 -21.87
N GLY A 259 2.86 25.75 -22.28
CA GLY A 259 3.03 24.60 -21.42
C GLY A 259 4.52 24.31 -21.15
N THR A 260 4.81 23.61 -20.08
CA THR A 260 6.15 23.19 -19.71
C THR A 260 6.26 21.67 -19.78
N ILE A 261 7.20 21.16 -20.58
CA ILE A 261 7.48 19.72 -20.61
C ILE A 261 8.35 19.39 -19.40
N LEU A 262 7.82 18.55 -18.51
CA LEU A 262 8.51 18.11 -17.30
C LEU A 262 9.41 16.92 -17.60
N ARG A 263 8.95 16.02 -18.47
CA ARG A 263 9.69 14.83 -18.88
C ARG A 263 9.22 14.32 -20.25
N LEU A 264 10.16 13.95 -21.09
CA LEU A 264 9.93 13.17 -22.31
C LEU A 264 10.64 11.82 -22.15
N GLY A 265 9.88 10.76 -22.31
CA GLY A 265 10.35 9.39 -22.09
C GLY A 265 10.41 8.97 -20.62
N MET A 266 9.98 7.75 -20.34
CA MET A 266 9.98 7.14 -19.02
C MET A 266 10.83 5.87 -19.03
N PRO A 267 11.60 5.56 -17.94
CA PRO A 267 12.43 4.35 -17.85
C PRO A 267 11.55 3.14 -17.47
N VAL A 268 10.50 2.88 -18.25
CA VAL A 268 9.53 1.80 -18.04
C VAL A 268 9.16 1.15 -19.37
N GLU A 269 8.85 -0.13 -19.34
CA GLU A 269 8.36 -0.89 -20.49
C GLU A 269 7.17 -1.77 -20.06
N PRO A 270 5.96 -1.60 -20.64
CA PRO A 270 5.59 -0.58 -21.65
C PRO A 270 5.41 0.81 -21.01
N GLY A 271 5.49 1.88 -21.85
CA GLY A 271 5.25 3.26 -21.45
C GLY A 271 6.49 4.17 -21.57
N ASN A 272 7.56 3.71 -22.23
CA ASN A 272 8.80 4.46 -22.42
C ASN A 272 8.63 5.77 -23.21
N LEU A 273 7.65 5.87 -24.11
CA LEU A 273 7.39 7.07 -24.93
C LEU A 273 6.34 8.01 -24.32
N ILE A 274 6.05 7.90 -23.02
CA ILE A 274 5.14 8.83 -22.34
C ILE A 274 5.81 10.19 -22.14
N LEU A 275 5.07 11.26 -22.44
CA LEU A 275 5.41 12.64 -22.12
C LEU A 275 4.60 13.12 -20.91
N LEU A 276 5.25 13.78 -19.99
CA LEU A 276 4.62 14.49 -18.87
C LEU A 276 4.85 15.99 -19.04
N ALA A 277 3.77 16.76 -18.98
CA ALA A 277 3.83 18.21 -19.12
C ALA A 277 2.86 18.90 -18.14
N GLU A 278 3.05 20.19 -17.94
CA GLU A 278 2.21 21.05 -17.12
C GLU A 278 1.77 22.26 -17.91
N ILE A 279 0.48 22.60 -17.83
CA ILE A 279 -0.09 23.81 -18.42
C ILE A 279 -0.61 24.66 -17.25
N LYS A 280 -0.15 25.90 -17.17
CA LYS A 280 -0.61 26.83 -16.12
C LYS A 280 -2.05 27.24 -16.41
N ASN A 281 -2.94 26.98 -15.44
CA ASN A 281 -4.28 27.55 -15.44
C ASN A 281 -4.31 28.76 -14.53
N SER A 282 -4.50 29.96 -15.09
CA SER A 282 -4.54 31.22 -14.35
C SER A 282 -5.66 31.27 -13.27
N LYS A 283 -6.67 30.40 -13.40
CA LYS A 283 -7.79 30.31 -12.46
C LYS A 283 -7.51 29.34 -11.29
N LYS A 284 -6.48 28.52 -11.35
CA LYS A 284 -6.17 27.53 -10.31
C LYS A 284 -4.79 27.83 -9.70
N PRO A 285 -4.65 27.76 -8.36
CA PRO A 285 -3.34 27.89 -7.74
C PRO A 285 -2.40 26.77 -8.23
N PRO A 286 -1.07 27.03 -8.31
CA PRO A 286 -0.12 26.03 -8.76
C PRO A 286 -0.20 24.76 -7.91
N ASN A 287 -0.21 23.61 -8.56
CA ASN A 287 -0.31 22.31 -7.90
C ASN A 287 0.97 22.07 -7.07
N LYS A 288 0.90 22.23 -5.75
CA LYS A 288 2.06 22.06 -4.85
C LYS A 288 2.65 20.64 -4.87
N ALA A 289 1.93 19.66 -5.45
CA ALA A 289 2.39 18.28 -5.57
C ALA A 289 3.42 18.06 -6.70
N ALA A 290 3.41 18.89 -7.76
CA ALA A 290 4.33 18.75 -8.90
C ALA A 290 5.80 19.15 -8.61
N LYS A 291 6.09 19.71 -7.43
CA LYS A 291 7.44 20.16 -7.04
C LYS A 291 8.30 19.11 -6.32
N ARG A 292 7.89 17.82 -6.29
CA ARG A 292 8.59 16.78 -5.52
C ARG A 292 8.75 15.47 -6.31
N PHE A 293 9.25 15.57 -7.53
CA PHE A 293 9.78 14.39 -8.24
C PHE A 293 11.17 14.71 -8.77
#